data_056046bf8243e463b905424f029bfc8d
#
_entry.id   056046bf8243e463b905424f029bfc8d
#
_cell.length_a   1.000
_cell.length_b   1.000
_cell.length_c   1.000
_cell.angle_alpha   90.00
_cell.angle_beta   90.00
_cell.angle_gamma   90.00
#
_symmetry.space_group_name_H-M   'P 1'
#
loop_
_entity.id
_entity.type
_entity.pdbx_description
1 polymer ?
#
loop_
_entity_poly.entity_id
_entity_poly.type
_entity_poly.pdbx_seq_one_letter_code
_entity_poly.pdbx_strand_id
1 'polypeptide(L)'
;MIVFWALLYNLILFPLLFIFGIIGTFFNQKLKDGFKGRMLSIPTLRSYFKDFDRSYDVYWFHVASHGEFQQVLPVLAGLKEVEPKCTVLVSFFSPSGYHHVKNEQIDCKIYLPFDFIWSIWRALKIVQPKKIIFAGYDVWPNLVWIASLQTIHITIFAAFFREKTHKYYPVIRNFYRSVYHSFSSIYTISGSDYLSLQKIVSINKSPLIRVLGNPRYDQVKNHADTFTQERTMSVLQREKRIVAGSVWPEDEAIIIQPIIQLLKKYEKISLLWIPHEPTDQNIQAAIKEFEKQGLTVKRHNSKINLDIRGAQVVVVGVVGILSKLNWQGQIAYVGGGFSSGVHNVMEPAIARLPVLFGPKHDNSHEAGELIQAGGGFSVESSIDVTTTLSALLNDQDYYLNASYAATDVIHQNLGSSTRVVRGIIRD
;
A
#
# COMPACT_ATOMS: atom_id res chain seq x y z
N MET A 1 25.72 16.52 15.82
CA MET A 1 24.53 15.68 16.09
C MET A 1 24.51 14.44 15.19
N ILE A 2 24.63 14.55 13.87
CA ILE A 2 24.68 13.40 12.94
C ILE A 2 25.77 12.41 13.30
N VAL A 3 27.02 12.86 13.57
CA VAL A 3 28.14 11.99 13.92
C VAL A 3 27.86 11.12 15.16
N PHE A 4 27.26 11.68 16.20
CA PHE A 4 26.88 10.94 17.39
C PHE A 4 25.89 9.81 17.08
N TRP A 5 24.82 10.13 16.32
CA TRP A 5 23.81 9.14 15.94
C TRP A 5 24.35 8.09 14.96
N ALA A 6 25.24 8.50 14.04
CA ALA A 6 25.90 7.58 13.14
C ALA A 6 26.82 6.59 13.90
N LEU A 7 27.57 7.04 14.90
CA LEU A 7 28.36 6.18 15.77
C LEU A 7 27.46 5.21 16.56
N LEU A 8 26.42 5.71 17.23
CA LEU A 8 25.48 4.88 18.00
C LEU A 8 24.79 3.84 17.12
N TYR A 9 24.34 4.26 15.93
CA TYR A 9 23.69 3.37 14.98
C TYR A 9 24.62 2.27 14.49
N ASN A 10 25.84 2.61 14.08
CA ASN A 10 26.77 1.66 13.49
C ASN A 10 27.51 0.76 14.48
N LEU A 11 27.72 1.23 15.71
CA LEU A 11 28.42 0.45 16.73
C LEU A 11 27.47 -0.40 17.57
N ILE A 12 26.21 0.01 17.73
CA ILE A 12 25.27 -0.63 18.66
C ILE A 12 23.98 -1.05 17.94
N LEU A 13 23.20 -0.10 17.39
CA LEU A 13 21.84 -0.39 16.97
C LEU A 13 21.79 -1.34 15.76
N PHE A 14 22.52 -1.04 14.71
CA PHE A 14 22.50 -1.85 13.51
C PHE A 14 23.16 -3.23 13.68
N PRO A 15 24.31 -3.38 14.36
CA PRO A 15 24.87 -4.69 14.68
C PRO A 15 23.92 -5.57 15.51
N LEU A 16 23.22 -5.01 16.49
CA LEU A 16 22.21 -5.75 17.24
C LEU A 16 21.05 -6.19 16.34
N LEU A 17 20.49 -5.28 15.53
CA LEU A 17 19.43 -5.61 14.56
C LEU A 17 19.90 -6.69 13.56
N PHE A 18 21.14 -6.63 13.11
CA PHE A 18 21.73 -7.60 12.20
C PHE A 18 21.85 -8.99 12.84
N ILE A 19 22.32 -9.07 14.10
CA ILE A 19 22.41 -10.32 14.86
C ILE A 19 21.00 -10.91 15.07
N PHE A 20 20.02 -10.10 15.52
CA PHE A 20 18.64 -10.54 15.64
C PHE A 20 18.05 -11.00 14.27
N GLY A 21 18.40 -10.31 13.20
CA GLY A 21 18.05 -10.70 11.84
C GLY A 21 18.61 -12.08 11.47
N ILE A 22 19.89 -12.36 11.78
CA ILE A 22 20.50 -13.68 11.56
C ILE A 22 19.76 -14.75 12.36
N ILE A 23 19.53 -14.52 13.66
CA ILE A 23 18.80 -15.47 14.52
C ILE A 23 17.40 -15.71 13.94
N GLY A 24 16.69 -14.67 13.51
CA GLY A 24 15.38 -14.76 12.88
C GLY A 24 15.34 -15.64 11.62
N THR A 25 16.46 -15.74 10.88
CA THR A 25 16.53 -16.60 9.68
C THR A 25 16.38 -18.09 9.98
N PHE A 26 16.63 -18.52 11.20
CA PHE A 26 16.45 -19.91 11.62
C PHE A 26 14.98 -20.27 11.85
N PHE A 27 14.14 -19.25 12.13
CA PHE A 27 12.73 -19.43 12.48
C PHE A 27 11.76 -18.94 11.41
N ASN A 28 12.22 -18.13 10.44
CA ASN A 28 11.35 -17.51 9.45
C ASN A 28 11.97 -17.56 8.05
N GLN A 29 11.32 -18.32 7.16
CA GLN A 29 11.78 -18.48 5.77
C GLN A 29 11.83 -17.16 4.99
N LYS A 30 10.88 -16.23 5.22
CA LYS A 30 10.89 -14.91 4.56
C LYS A 30 12.13 -14.08 4.96
N LEU A 31 12.52 -14.15 6.25
CA LEU A 31 13.75 -13.48 6.71
C LEU A 31 14.99 -14.12 6.07
N LYS A 32 15.04 -15.46 5.99
CA LYS A 32 16.13 -16.20 5.36
C LYS A 32 16.31 -15.82 3.88
N ASP A 33 15.21 -15.76 3.13
CA ASP A 33 15.23 -15.39 1.71
C ASP A 33 15.66 -13.92 1.52
N GLY A 34 15.15 -13.01 2.32
CA GLY A 34 15.58 -11.62 2.32
C GLY A 34 17.06 -11.44 2.67
N PHE A 35 17.57 -12.23 3.62
CA PHE A 35 18.97 -12.17 4.03
C PHE A 35 19.90 -12.66 2.90
N LYS A 36 19.59 -13.80 2.27
CA LYS A 36 20.30 -14.32 1.11
C LYS A 36 20.28 -13.34 -0.06
N GLY A 37 19.12 -12.76 -0.35
CA GLY A 37 18.96 -11.77 -1.42
C GLY A 37 19.85 -10.54 -1.23
N ARG A 38 19.98 -10.03 0.01
CA ARG A 38 20.86 -8.89 0.32
C ARG A 38 22.33 -9.18 0.10
N MET A 39 22.77 -10.41 0.35
CA MET A 39 24.17 -10.82 0.05
C MET A 39 24.48 -10.75 -1.45
N LEU A 40 23.49 -10.96 -2.30
CA LEU A 40 23.63 -10.91 -3.75
C LEU A 40 23.51 -9.49 -4.33
N SER A 41 23.09 -8.50 -3.55
CA SER A 41 22.84 -7.13 -4.05
C SER A 41 24.08 -6.48 -4.65
N ILE A 42 25.21 -6.52 -3.96
CA ILE A 42 26.48 -5.94 -4.49
C ILE A 42 27.00 -6.68 -5.74
N PRO A 43 27.03 -8.03 -5.78
CA PRO A 43 27.33 -8.77 -7.01
C PRO A 43 26.42 -8.40 -8.18
N THR A 44 25.11 -8.31 -7.96
CA THR A 44 24.13 -7.93 -8.98
C THR A 44 24.40 -6.52 -9.52
N LEU A 45 24.62 -5.55 -8.62
CA LEU A 45 24.98 -4.19 -9.02
C LEU A 45 26.26 -4.15 -9.85
N ARG A 46 27.30 -4.88 -9.43
CA ARG A 46 28.55 -4.95 -10.21
C ARG A 46 28.34 -5.52 -11.61
N SER A 47 27.56 -6.59 -11.71
CA SER A 47 27.28 -7.23 -13.00
C SER A 47 26.51 -6.27 -13.92
N TYR A 48 25.48 -5.61 -13.41
CA TYR A 48 24.66 -4.69 -14.20
C TYR A 48 25.43 -3.44 -14.64
N PHE A 49 26.18 -2.81 -13.72
CA PHE A 49 26.87 -1.54 -13.96
C PHE A 49 28.30 -1.69 -14.48
N LYS A 50 28.76 -2.92 -14.85
CA LYS A 50 30.11 -3.17 -15.32
C LYS A 50 30.45 -2.38 -16.60
N ASP A 51 29.57 -2.51 -17.60
CA ASP A 51 29.70 -1.89 -18.91
C ASP A 51 28.62 -0.83 -19.15
N PHE A 52 28.16 -0.22 -18.05
CA PHE A 52 27.06 0.75 -18.07
C PHE A 52 27.51 2.09 -18.66
N ASP A 53 26.74 2.61 -19.62
CA ASP A 53 26.96 3.94 -20.18
C ASP A 53 26.58 5.03 -19.18
N ARG A 54 27.58 5.70 -18.64
CA ARG A 54 27.45 6.76 -17.63
C ARG A 54 26.86 8.07 -18.15
N SER A 55 26.54 8.16 -19.43
CA SER A 55 25.76 9.29 -19.97
C SER A 55 24.29 9.24 -19.59
N TYR A 56 23.80 8.08 -19.14
CA TYR A 56 22.42 7.92 -18.67
C TYR A 56 22.30 8.17 -17.18
N ASP A 57 21.34 8.99 -16.78
CA ASP A 57 21.02 9.25 -15.38
C ASP A 57 20.40 8.02 -14.69
N VAL A 58 20.88 7.71 -13.50
CA VAL A 58 20.36 6.59 -12.69
C VAL A 58 19.48 7.13 -11.57
N TYR A 59 18.22 6.70 -11.53
CA TYR A 59 17.27 6.96 -10.44
C TYR A 59 17.13 5.70 -9.59
N TRP A 60 17.54 5.77 -8.34
CA TRP A 60 17.44 4.66 -7.40
C TRP A 60 16.20 4.79 -6.52
N PHE A 61 15.17 4.01 -6.78
CA PHE A 61 13.98 3.90 -5.94
C PHE A 61 14.19 2.87 -4.84
N HIS A 62 13.76 3.18 -3.62
CA HIS A 62 13.71 2.25 -2.52
C HIS A 62 12.28 2.10 -2.00
N VAL A 63 11.84 0.85 -1.82
CA VAL A 63 10.52 0.48 -1.29
C VAL A 63 10.64 -0.69 -0.33
N ALA A 64 9.86 -0.69 0.76
CA ALA A 64 9.89 -1.81 1.70
C ALA A 64 9.17 -3.05 1.17
N SER A 65 8.05 -2.87 0.46
CA SER A 65 7.13 -3.97 0.15
C SER A 65 6.45 -3.83 -1.23
N HIS A 66 5.73 -4.88 -1.63
CA HIS A 66 4.87 -4.83 -2.81
C HIS A 66 3.77 -3.75 -2.70
N GLY A 67 3.20 -3.56 -1.50
CA GLY A 67 2.16 -2.54 -1.29
C GLY A 67 2.68 -1.11 -1.49
N GLU A 68 3.89 -0.80 -1.02
CA GLU A 68 4.52 0.50 -1.26
C GLU A 68 4.91 0.69 -2.73
N PHE A 69 5.26 -0.39 -3.43
CA PHE A 69 5.57 -0.30 -4.86
C PHE A 69 4.38 0.17 -5.69
N GLN A 70 3.13 -0.06 -5.25
CA GLN A 70 1.95 0.48 -5.93
C GLN A 70 1.95 2.01 -6.00
N GLN A 71 2.58 2.69 -5.03
CA GLN A 71 2.75 4.16 -5.05
C GLN A 71 3.83 4.59 -6.04
N VAL A 72 4.79 3.71 -6.30
CA VAL A 72 5.92 3.98 -7.21
C VAL A 72 5.52 3.83 -8.67
N LEU A 73 4.61 2.91 -9.00
CA LEU A 73 4.21 2.60 -10.38
C LEU A 73 3.85 3.84 -11.23
N PRO A 74 2.91 4.71 -10.83
CA PRO A 74 2.55 5.87 -11.63
C PRO A 74 3.66 6.93 -11.67
N VAL A 75 4.54 6.96 -10.66
CA VAL A 75 5.71 7.85 -10.63
C VAL A 75 6.78 7.36 -11.60
N LEU A 76 7.01 6.04 -11.70
CA LEU A 76 7.91 5.46 -12.69
C LEU A 76 7.44 5.72 -14.11
N ALA A 77 6.14 5.52 -14.36
CA ALA A 77 5.56 5.78 -15.68
C ALA A 77 5.76 7.25 -16.09
N GLY A 78 5.44 8.20 -15.21
CA GLY A 78 5.66 9.61 -15.47
C GLY A 78 7.13 10.02 -15.57
N LEU A 79 8.03 9.38 -14.82
CA LEU A 79 9.46 9.63 -14.94
C LEU A 79 10.01 9.15 -16.30
N LYS A 80 9.66 7.94 -16.72
CA LYS A 80 10.07 7.38 -18.02
C LYS A 80 9.45 8.14 -19.21
N GLU A 81 8.29 8.77 -19.01
CA GLU A 81 7.69 9.64 -20.03
C GLU A 81 8.52 10.94 -20.23
N VAL A 82 9.01 11.53 -19.13
CA VAL A 82 9.78 12.79 -19.17
C VAL A 82 11.26 12.56 -19.45
N GLU A 83 11.84 11.49 -18.90
CA GLU A 83 13.23 11.08 -19.11
C GLU A 83 13.31 9.63 -19.66
N PRO A 84 12.98 9.41 -20.94
CA PRO A 84 12.86 8.05 -21.51
C PRO A 84 14.15 7.22 -21.44
N LYS A 85 15.30 7.89 -21.45
CA LYS A 85 16.63 7.25 -21.43
C LYS A 85 17.17 7.01 -20.02
N CYS A 86 16.47 7.46 -18.96
CA CYS A 86 16.95 7.23 -17.61
C CYS A 86 16.97 5.74 -17.25
N THR A 87 17.89 5.36 -16.40
CA THR A 87 17.96 4.02 -15.81
C THR A 87 17.28 4.02 -14.44
N VAL A 88 16.38 3.07 -14.25
CA VAL A 88 15.64 2.89 -13.00
C VAL A 88 16.16 1.66 -12.26
N LEU A 89 16.82 1.91 -11.13
CA LEU A 89 17.17 0.88 -10.14
C LEU A 89 16.11 0.86 -9.05
N VAL A 90 15.53 -0.31 -8.76
CA VAL A 90 14.61 -0.48 -7.63
C VAL A 90 15.17 -1.45 -6.62
N SER A 91 15.29 -1.00 -5.36
CA SER A 91 15.66 -1.86 -4.23
C SER A 91 14.47 -2.15 -3.33
N PHE A 92 14.32 -3.40 -2.94
CA PHE A 92 13.26 -3.88 -2.05
C PHE A 92 13.81 -4.29 -0.69
N PHE A 93 13.05 -4.04 0.38
CA PHE A 93 13.39 -4.60 1.68
C PHE A 93 12.82 -6.01 1.85
N SER A 94 11.54 -6.24 1.50
CA SER A 94 10.87 -7.52 1.72
C SER A 94 10.95 -8.46 0.51
N PRO A 95 10.96 -9.80 0.75
CA PRO A 95 10.86 -10.79 -0.32
C PRO A 95 9.59 -10.65 -1.15
N SER A 96 8.46 -10.25 -0.54
CA SER A 96 7.20 -10.09 -1.27
C SER A 96 7.31 -9.01 -2.35
N GLY A 97 7.96 -7.87 -2.07
CA GLY A 97 8.24 -6.84 -3.07
C GLY A 97 9.16 -7.38 -4.17
N TYR A 98 10.28 -7.99 -3.78
CA TYR A 98 11.27 -8.48 -4.74
C TYR A 98 10.73 -9.55 -5.70
N HIS A 99 9.97 -10.54 -5.21
CA HIS A 99 9.50 -11.65 -6.03
C HIS A 99 8.26 -11.33 -6.86
N HIS A 100 7.30 -10.59 -6.31
CA HIS A 100 6.02 -10.35 -6.97
C HIS A 100 6.03 -9.15 -7.92
N VAL A 101 6.96 -8.21 -7.77
CA VAL A 101 7.05 -7.07 -8.67
C VAL A 101 7.73 -7.50 -9.98
N LYS A 102 6.98 -7.43 -11.06
CA LYS A 102 7.45 -7.57 -12.46
C LYS A 102 6.97 -6.32 -13.20
N ASN A 103 7.88 -5.46 -13.63
CA ASN A 103 7.56 -4.25 -14.36
C ASN A 103 8.70 -3.93 -15.34
N GLU A 104 8.36 -3.70 -16.59
CA GLU A 104 9.32 -3.46 -17.68
C GLU A 104 10.05 -2.13 -17.57
N GLN A 105 9.54 -1.19 -16.76
CA GLN A 105 10.18 0.10 -16.51
C GLN A 105 11.33 0.02 -15.51
N ILE A 106 11.53 -1.15 -14.87
CA ILE A 106 12.62 -1.40 -13.93
C ILE A 106 13.80 -2.00 -14.70
N ASP A 107 14.89 -1.26 -14.82
CA ASP A 107 16.08 -1.70 -15.53
C ASP A 107 16.96 -2.63 -14.65
N CYS A 108 17.05 -2.34 -13.35
CA CYS A 108 17.76 -3.16 -12.39
C CYS A 108 16.96 -3.34 -11.09
N LYS A 109 16.86 -4.58 -10.60
CA LYS A 109 16.13 -4.91 -9.38
C LYS A 109 17.02 -5.65 -8.39
N ILE A 110 17.08 -5.16 -7.15
CA ILE A 110 17.88 -5.74 -6.07
C ILE A 110 17.11 -5.79 -4.75
N TYR A 111 17.63 -6.53 -3.77
CA TYR A 111 17.34 -6.21 -2.38
C TYR A 111 18.17 -5.02 -1.93
N LEU A 112 17.67 -4.21 -1.01
CA LEU A 112 18.49 -3.19 -0.39
C LEU A 112 19.74 -3.86 0.25
N PRO A 113 20.97 -3.44 -0.07
CA PRO A 113 22.15 -3.94 0.63
C PRO A 113 22.02 -3.78 2.14
N PHE A 114 22.72 -4.61 2.93
CA PHE A 114 22.78 -4.39 4.37
C PHE A 114 23.27 -2.98 4.67
N ASP A 115 22.58 -2.29 5.60
CA ASP A 115 22.84 -0.88 5.90
C ASP A 115 24.12 -0.65 6.72
N PHE A 116 25.20 -1.40 6.41
CA PHE A 116 26.56 -1.13 6.89
C PHE A 116 27.20 -0.03 6.04
N ILE A 117 28.02 0.83 6.67
CA ILE A 117 28.72 1.93 6.00
C ILE A 117 29.45 1.45 4.74
N TRP A 118 30.24 0.37 4.86
CA TRP A 118 31.02 -0.16 3.73
C TRP A 118 30.18 -0.75 2.60
N SER A 119 29.04 -1.36 2.95
CA SER A 119 28.13 -1.96 1.98
C SER A 119 27.41 -0.87 1.18
N ILE A 120 26.88 0.11 1.86
CA ILE A 120 26.19 1.26 1.24
C ILE A 120 27.16 2.13 0.43
N TRP A 121 28.32 2.45 1.00
CA TRP A 121 29.35 3.20 0.28
C TRP A 121 29.76 2.52 -1.04
N ARG A 122 29.94 1.18 -0.99
CA ARG A 122 30.27 0.37 -2.18
C ARG A 122 29.12 0.39 -3.20
N ALA A 123 27.88 0.26 -2.75
CA ALA A 123 26.71 0.33 -3.61
C ALA A 123 26.62 1.69 -4.31
N LEU A 124 26.73 2.79 -3.56
CA LEU A 124 26.72 4.14 -4.12
C LEU A 124 27.84 4.39 -5.12
N LYS A 125 29.05 3.89 -4.83
CA LYS A 125 30.20 4.00 -5.75
C LYS A 125 30.00 3.22 -7.06
N ILE A 126 29.29 2.08 -7.02
CA ILE A 126 28.97 1.29 -8.21
C ILE A 126 27.86 1.95 -9.01
N VAL A 127 26.79 2.37 -8.35
CA VAL A 127 25.56 2.88 -8.99
C VAL A 127 25.76 4.31 -9.49
N GLN A 128 26.36 5.18 -8.67
CA GLN A 128 26.47 6.63 -8.89
C GLN A 128 25.11 7.25 -9.26
N PRO A 129 24.08 7.12 -8.39
CA PRO A 129 22.76 7.57 -8.73
C PRO A 129 22.70 9.10 -8.79
N LYS A 130 21.96 9.64 -9.77
CA LYS A 130 21.59 11.06 -9.82
C LYS A 130 20.70 11.43 -8.63
N LYS A 131 19.74 10.56 -8.33
CA LYS A 131 18.84 10.74 -7.17
C LYS A 131 18.51 9.39 -6.54
N ILE A 132 18.32 9.42 -5.20
CA ILE A 132 17.76 8.32 -4.43
C ILE A 132 16.35 8.72 -3.96
N ILE A 133 15.37 7.88 -4.22
CA ILE A 133 13.97 8.18 -4.03
C ILE A 133 13.35 7.09 -3.16
N PHE A 134 12.91 7.47 -1.97
CA PHE A 134 12.17 6.61 -1.05
C PHE A 134 10.66 6.79 -1.25
N ALA A 135 9.91 5.69 -1.17
CA ALA A 135 8.46 5.72 -1.12
C ALA A 135 7.96 5.33 0.28
N GLY A 136 7.04 6.14 0.82
CA GLY A 136 6.44 5.83 2.12
C GLY A 136 7.27 6.29 3.32
N TYR A 137 7.64 5.37 4.21
CA TYR A 137 8.26 5.71 5.51
C TYR A 137 9.45 4.82 5.88
N ASP A 138 9.83 3.87 5.05
CA ASP A 138 10.95 2.96 5.30
C ASP A 138 12.27 3.62 4.90
N VAL A 139 12.97 4.17 5.90
CA VAL A 139 14.18 4.98 5.70
C VAL A 139 15.38 4.30 6.37
N TRP A 140 16.46 4.15 5.63
CA TRP A 140 17.68 3.49 6.07
C TRP A 140 18.78 4.51 6.35
N PRO A 141 19.19 4.67 7.62
CA PRO A 141 20.05 5.76 8.07
C PRO A 141 21.38 5.88 7.33
N ASN A 142 22.13 4.79 7.16
CA ASN A 142 23.42 4.88 6.46
C ASN A 142 23.27 5.20 4.97
N LEU A 143 22.23 4.66 4.31
CA LEU A 143 21.95 5.02 2.92
C LEU A 143 21.70 6.53 2.79
N VAL A 144 20.91 7.10 3.70
CA VAL A 144 20.60 8.54 3.70
C VAL A 144 21.83 9.37 4.06
N TRP A 145 22.54 9.03 5.15
CA TRP A 145 23.69 9.82 5.59
C TRP A 145 24.84 9.81 4.60
N ILE A 146 25.19 8.62 4.06
CA ILE A 146 26.32 8.49 3.13
C ILE A 146 26.00 9.13 1.79
N ALA A 147 24.77 8.99 1.29
CA ALA A 147 24.33 9.66 0.07
C ALA A 147 24.35 11.19 0.23
N SER A 148 23.88 11.72 1.37
CA SER A 148 23.96 13.15 1.69
C SER A 148 25.40 13.65 1.76
N LEU A 149 26.33 12.88 2.37
CA LEU A 149 27.76 13.20 2.41
C LEU A 149 28.41 13.20 1.00
N GLN A 150 27.89 12.41 0.07
CA GLN A 150 28.32 12.40 -1.33
C GLN A 150 27.57 13.42 -2.20
N THR A 151 26.78 14.31 -1.60
CA THR A 151 25.95 15.31 -2.31
C THR A 151 24.96 14.74 -3.29
N ILE A 152 24.55 13.47 -3.13
CA ILE A 152 23.50 12.84 -3.91
C ILE A 152 22.15 13.37 -3.42
N HIS A 153 21.28 13.78 -4.33
CA HIS A 153 19.95 14.22 -3.99
C HIS A 153 19.09 13.07 -3.47
N ILE A 154 18.48 13.25 -2.30
CA ILE A 154 17.65 12.25 -1.64
C ILE A 154 16.25 12.81 -1.46
N THR A 155 15.27 12.14 -2.02
CA THR A 155 13.85 12.52 -1.95
C THR A 155 13.06 11.40 -1.31
N ILE A 156 12.07 11.75 -0.49
CA ILE A 156 11.03 10.82 -0.06
C ILE A 156 9.67 11.36 -0.49
N PHE A 157 8.82 10.51 -1.04
CA PHE A 157 7.44 10.87 -1.40
C PHE A 157 6.43 9.94 -0.74
N ALA A 158 5.16 10.33 -0.75
CA ALA A 158 4.08 9.69 -0.01
C ALA A 158 4.45 9.47 1.47
N ALA A 159 5.18 10.45 2.04
CA ALA A 159 5.63 10.39 3.42
C ALA A 159 4.46 10.59 4.38
N PHE A 160 4.20 9.57 5.18
CA PHE A 160 3.11 9.53 6.16
C PHE A 160 3.65 9.60 7.58
N PHE A 161 3.12 10.50 8.38
CA PHE A 161 3.51 10.72 9.76
C PHE A 161 2.30 10.68 10.69
N ARG A 162 2.16 9.61 11.46
CA ARG A 162 1.07 9.48 12.43
C ARG A 162 1.14 10.58 13.49
N GLU A 163 0.01 11.10 13.90
CA GLU A 163 -0.08 12.11 14.96
C GLU A 163 0.47 11.62 16.30
N LYS A 164 0.28 10.35 16.61
CA LYS A 164 0.82 9.67 17.79
C LYS A 164 1.87 8.66 17.36
N THR A 165 3.14 8.94 17.65
CA THR A 165 4.25 8.04 17.35
C THR A 165 5.40 8.23 18.34
N HIS A 166 6.13 7.15 18.63
CA HIS A 166 7.34 7.20 19.44
C HIS A 166 8.45 8.10 18.86
N LYS A 167 8.35 8.44 17.56
CA LYS A 167 9.29 9.37 16.88
C LYS A 167 9.31 10.77 17.53
N TYR A 168 8.30 11.15 18.32
CA TYR A 168 8.24 12.44 19.01
C TYR A 168 8.94 12.46 20.38
N TYR A 169 9.29 11.31 20.95
CA TYR A 169 10.06 11.28 22.21
C TYR A 169 11.44 11.89 21.99
N PRO A 170 11.94 12.72 22.93
CA PRO A 170 13.11 13.59 22.71
C PRO A 170 14.34 12.88 22.12
N VAL A 171 14.71 11.72 22.65
CA VAL A 171 15.87 10.94 22.19
C VAL A 171 15.62 10.39 20.78
N ILE A 172 14.49 9.71 20.58
CA ILE A 172 14.10 9.10 19.31
C ILE A 172 13.91 10.18 18.25
N ARG A 173 13.27 11.30 18.60
CA ARG A 173 13.10 12.46 17.74
C ARG A 173 14.43 13.00 17.23
N ASN A 174 15.45 13.11 18.10
CA ASN A 174 16.75 13.62 17.69
C ASN A 174 17.47 12.67 16.72
N PHE A 175 17.29 11.36 16.87
CA PHE A 175 17.77 10.38 15.91
C PHE A 175 17.07 10.59 14.54
N TYR A 176 15.74 10.56 14.50
CA TYR A 176 15.00 10.75 13.25
C TYR A 176 15.24 12.14 12.64
N ARG A 177 15.41 13.17 13.47
CA ARG A 177 15.83 14.51 13.00
C ARG A 177 17.13 14.44 12.24
N SER A 178 18.14 13.69 12.74
CA SER A 178 19.42 13.55 12.05
C SER A 178 19.31 12.86 10.70
N VAL A 179 18.34 11.94 10.55
CA VAL A 179 18.07 11.25 9.29
C VAL A 179 17.30 12.16 8.33
N TYR A 180 16.17 12.72 8.76
CA TYR A 180 15.32 13.55 7.88
C TYR A 180 15.98 14.86 7.44
N HIS A 181 16.87 15.45 8.25
CA HIS A 181 17.66 16.62 7.82
C HIS A 181 18.66 16.30 6.70
N SER A 182 18.98 15.06 6.46
CA SER A 182 19.87 14.63 5.37
C SER A 182 19.15 14.46 4.02
N PHE A 183 17.81 14.55 4.00
CA PHE A 183 17.05 14.59 2.75
C PHE A 183 17.17 15.95 2.08
N SER A 184 17.16 15.96 0.75
CA SER A 184 17.03 17.18 -0.06
C SER A 184 15.57 17.64 -0.09
N SER A 185 14.63 16.70 -0.25
CA SER A 185 13.20 17.00 -0.27
C SER A 185 12.37 15.90 0.37
N ILE A 186 11.26 16.30 1.03
CA ILE A 186 10.27 15.42 1.64
C ILE A 186 8.88 15.82 1.16
N TYR A 187 8.20 14.91 0.47
CA TYR A 187 6.85 15.12 -0.04
C TYR A 187 5.85 14.33 0.79
N THR A 188 5.06 15.03 1.59
CA THR A 188 4.03 14.44 2.45
C THR A 188 2.73 14.21 1.69
N ILE A 189 1.92 13.28 2.21
CA ILE A 189 0.59 12.99 1.65
C ILE A 189 -0.34 14.17 1.91
N SER A 190 -0.42 14.63 3.16
CA SER A 190 -1.40 15.61 3.62
C SER A 190 -0.77 16.78 4.40
N GLY A 191 -1.57 17.80 4.67
CA GLY A 191 -1.19 18.91 5.55
C GLY A 191 -0.98 18.46 7.00
N SER A 192 -1.71 17.46 7.49
CA SER A 192 -1.50 16.88 8.82
C SER A 192 -0.15 16.15 8.93
N ASP A 193 0.25 15.43 7.87
CA ASP A 193 1.60 14.83 7.81
C ASP A 193 2.70 15.88 7.79
N TYR A 194 2.50 16.96 7.05
CA TYR A 194 3.41 18.10 7.04
C TYR A 194 3.59 18.68 8.45
N LEU A 195 2.50 18.95 9.17
CA LEU A 195 2.53 19.47 10.54
C LEU A 195 3.18 18.46 11.51
N SER A 196 2.93 17.18 11.32
CA SER A 196 3.52 16.11 12.10
C SER A 196 5.04 15.97 11.87
N LEU A 197 5.48 16.13 10.61
CA LEU A 197 6.90 16.16 10.28
C LEU A 197 7.61 17.37 10.89
N GLN A 198 6.96 18.54 10.94
CA GLN A 198 7.53 19.74 11.57
C GLN A 198 7.86 19.57 13.06
N LYS A 199 7.18 18.65 13.76
CA LYS A 199 7.52 18.30 15.15
C LYS A 199 8.90 17.61 15.26
N ILE A 200 9.37 17.00 14.16
CA ILE A 200 10.67 16.30 14.09
C ILE A 200 11.74 17.22 13.49
N VAL A 201 11.42 17.88 12.37
CA VAL A 201 12.37 18.65 11.55
C VAL A 201 12.14 20.14 11.79
N SER A 202 13.21 20.91 12.03
CA SER A 202 13.13 22.38 12.19
C SER A 202 12.91 23.06 10.85
N ILE A 203 12.01 24.04 10.78
CA ILE A 203 11.55 24.71 9.55
C ILE A 203 12.66 25.55 8.86
N ASN A 204 13.67 25.96 9.61
CA ASN A 204 14.64 26.96 9.15
C ASN A 204 15.89 26.38 8.45
N LYS A 205 15.91 25.06 8.19
CA LYS A 205 17.03 24.37 7.50
C LYS A 205 16.46 23.22 6.69
N SER A 206 17.09 22.91 5.54
CA SER A 206 16.75 21.70 4.73
C SER A 206 16.16 20.54 5.55
N PRO A 207 15.22 19.77 5.04
CA PRO A 207 14.84 19.57 3.64
C PRO A 207 13.74 20.51 3.13
N LEU A 208 13.60 20.58 1.80
CA LEU A 208 12.42 21.17 1.17
C LEU A 208 11.21 20.27 1.45
N ILE A 209 10.17 20.80 2.10
CA ILE A 209 8.97 20.02 2.43
C ILE A 209 7.79 20.54 1.62
N ARG A 210 7.06 19.64 0.94
CA ARG A 210 5.85 19.96 0.16
C ARG A 210 4.76 18.91 0.42
N VAL A 211 3.51 19.32 0.33
CA VAL A 211 2.35 18.42 0.33
C VAL A 211 2.03 18.08 -1.13
N LEU A 212 2.33 16.88 -1.57
CA LEU A 212 2.12 16.47 -2.98
C LEU A 212 1.05 15.37 -3.15
N GLY A 213 0.54 14.82 -2.06
CA GLY A 213 -0.47 13.76 -2.07
C GLY A 213 0.13 12.35 -2.16
N ASN A 214 -0.76 11.38 -2.38
CA ASN A 214 -0.41 9.97 -2.46
C ASN A 214 -0.59 9.45 -3.91
N PRO A 215 0.49 9.09 -4.63
CA PRO A 215 0.40 8.53 -5.99
C PRO A 215 -0.43 7.25 -6.11
N ARG A 216 -0.74 6.59 -4.99
CA ARG A 216 -1.57 5.39 -4.97
C ARG A 216 -2.99 5.65 -5.49
N TYR A 217 -3.52 6.87 -5.35
CA TYR A 217 -4.81 7.26 -5.93
C TYR A 217 -4.77 7.20 -7.46
N ASP A 218 -3.69 7.71 -8.07
CA ASP A 218 -3.51 7.64 -9.52
C ASP A 218 -3.36 6.18 -9.99
N GLN A 219 -2.65 5.35 -9.23
CA GLN A 219 -2.50 3.92 -9.53
C GLN A 219 -3.83 3.18 -9.53
N VAL A 220 -4.67 3.43 -8.50
CA VAL A 220 -5.99 2.80 -8.41
C VAL A 220 -6.89 3.26 -9.55
N LYS A 221 -6.83 4.55 -9.91
CA LYS A 221 -7.58 5.09 -11.07
C LYS A 221 -7.10 4.47 -12.38
N ASN A 222 -5.79 4.44 -12.62
CA ASN A 222 -5.22 3.84 -13.82
C ASN A 222 -5.59 2.35 -13.96
N HIS A 223 -5.56 1.60 -12.85
CA HIS A 223 -5.99 0.22 -12.85
C HIS A 223 -7.49 0.08 -13.14
N ALA A 224 -8.33 0.91 -12.52
CA ALA A 224 -9.77 0.95 -12.78
C ALA A 224 -10.08 1.30 -14.25
N ASP A 225 -9.23 2.10 -14.89
CA ASP A 225 -9.38 2.49 -16.30
C ASP A 225 -9.24 1.31 -17.26
N THR A 226 -8.71 0.18 -16.83
CA THR A 226 -8.70 -1.06 -17.60
C THR A 226 -10.06 -1.77 -17.66
N PHE A 227 -11.02 -1.41 -16.80
CA PHE A 227 -12.37 -2.02 -16.73
C PHE A 227 -13.44 -1.07 -17.32
N THR A 228 -13.31 -0.74 -18.61
CA THR A 228 -14.13 0.32 -19.26
C THR A 228 -15.61 0.00 -19.33
N GLN A 229 -16.00 -1.25 -19.56
CA GLN A 229 -17.40 -1.62 -19.74
C GLN A 229 -18.25 -1.47 -18.47
N GLU A 230 -17.69 -1.88 -17.33
CA GLU A 230 -18.38 -1.78 -16.06
C GLU A 230 -18.52 -0.34 -15.55
N ARG A 231 -17.72 0.59 -16.06
CA ARG A 231 -17.77 2.01 -15.65
C ARG A 231 -18.93 2.81 -16.24
N THR A 232 -19.40 2.43 -17.39
CA THR A 232 -20.54 3.12 -18.05
C THR A 232 -21.87 2.79 -17.38
N MET A 233 -21.94 1.65 -16.66
CA MET A 233 -23.15 1.25 -15.95
C MET A 233 -23.32 2.09 -14.67
N SER A 234 -24.50 2.66 -14.47
CA SER A 234 -24.86 3.27 -13.18
C SER A 234 -24.77 2.25 -12.06
N VAL A 235 -24.31 2.69 -10.88
CA VAL A 235 -24.22 1.81 -9.72
C VAL A 235 -25.58 1.22 -9.33
N LEU A 236 -26.68 1.94 -9.54
CA LEU A 236 -28.04 1.46 -9.29
C LEU A 236 -28.52 0.40 -10.29
N GLN A 237 -27.88 0.30 -11.45
CA GLN A 237 -28.20 -0.74 -12.45
C GLN A 237 -27.47 -2.06 -12.17
N ARG A 238 -26.50 -2.05 -11.25
CA ARG A 238 -25.80 -3.27 -10.84
C ARG A 238 -26.71 -4.10 -9.96
N GLU A 239 -26.43 -5.40 -9.90
CA GLU A 239 -27.10 -6.27 -8.94
C GLU A 239 -26.86 -5.79 -7.51
N LYS A 240 -27.88 -5.88 -6.66
CA LYS A 240 -27.75 -5.61 -5.22
C LYS A 240 -26.84 -6.68 -4.60
N ARG A 241 -25.55 -6.40 -4.60
CA ARG A 241 -24.51 -7.36 -4.19
C ARG A 241 -23.55 -6.71 -3.22
N ILE A 242 -23.27 -7.44 -2.13
CA ILE A 242 -22.22 -7.11 -1.18
C ILE A 242 -20.94 -7.81 -1.64
N VAL A 243 -19.82 -7.09 -1.70
CA VAL A 243 -18.49 -7.62 -1.97
C VAL A 243 -17.68 -7.60 -0.68
N ALA A 244 -17.56 -8.75 -0.02
CA ALA A 244 -16.73 -8.90 1.17
C ALA A 244 -15.33 -9.38 0.75
N GLY A 245 -14.38 -8.44 0.67
CA GLY A 245 -13.04 -8.66 0.15
C GLY A 245 -11.98 -8.78 1.23
N SER A 246 -11.00 -9.67 1.05
CA SER A 246 -9.88 -9.89 1.97
C SER A 246 -10.31 -10.20 3.40
N VAL A 247 -11.34 -11.02 3.57
CA VAL A 247 -11.93 -11.36 4.87
C VAL A 247 -10.99 -12.27 5.67
N TRP A 248 -10.63 -11.84 6.88
CA TRP A 248 -9.86 -12.63 7.84
C TRP A 248 -10.80 -13.36 8.81
N PRO A 249 -10.34 -14.39 9.54
CA PRO A 249 -11.17 -15.08 10.53
C PRO A 249 -11.77 -14.16 11.59
N GLU A 250 -11.02 -13.13 12.01
CA GLU A 250 -11.49 -12.13 12.98
C GLU A 250 -12.58 -11.23 12.41
N ASP A 251 -12.51 -10.90 11.11
CA ASP A 251 -13.58 -10.17 10.43
C ASP A 251 -14.80 -11.07 10.29
N GLU A 252 -14.60 -12.33 9.86
CA GLU A 252 -15.66 -13.31 9.68
C GLU A 252 -16.51 -13.46 10.94
N ALA A 253 -15.88 -13.56 12.11
CA ALA A 253 -16.59 -13.70 13.40
C ALA A 253 -17.60 -12.58 13.66
N ILE A 254 -17.40 -11.41 13.10
CA ILE A 254 -18.27 -10.23 13.31
C ILE A 254 -19.29 -10.08 12.18
N ILE A 255 -18.87 -10.27 10.90
CA ILE A 255 -19.71 -9.88 9.76
C ILE A 255 -20.59 -10.99 9.21
N ILE A 256 -20.24 -12.26 9.44
CA ILE A 256 -20.90 -13.39 8.76
C ILE A 256 -22.38 -13.50 9.12
N GLN A 257 -22.72 -13.43 10.40
CA GLN A 257 -24.12 -13.57 10.86
C GLN A 257 -25.01 -12.41 10.41
N PRO A 258 -24.62 -11.13 10.56
CA PRO A 258 -25.32 -10.01 9.95
C PRO A 258 -25.61 -10.17 8.46
N ILE A 259 -24.61 -10.57 7.68
CA ILE A 259 -24.76 -10.77 6.22
C ILE A 259 -25.72 -11.91 5.92
N ILE A 260 -25.64 -13.05 6.62
CA ILE A 260 -26.57 -14.17 6.47
C ILE A 260 -28.01 -13.74 6.75
N GLN A 261 -28.24 -12.99 7.82
CA GLN A 261 -29.57 -12.47 8.15
C GLN A 261 -30.13 -11.55 7.05
N LEU A 262 -29.28 -10.70 6.47
CA LEU A 262 -29.66 -9.83 5.36
C LEU A 262 -29.98 -10.62 4.09
N LEU A 263 -29.17 -11.64 3.75
CA LEU A 263 -29.42 -12.52 2.60
C LEU A 263 -30.72 -13.30 2.72
N LYS A 264 -31.11 -13.70 3.94
CA LYS A 264 -32.39 -14.35 4.21
C LYS A 264 -33.58 -13.37 4.16
N LYS A 265 -33.36 -12.13 4.59
CA LYS A 265 -34.41 -11.10 4.62
C LYS A 265 -34.70 -10.53 3.23
N TYR A 266 -33.70 -10.42 2.37
CA TYR A 266 -33.80 -9.77 1.07
C TYR A 266 -33.42 -10.74 -0.05
N GLU A 267 -34.41 -11.36 -0.70
CA GLU A 267 -34.20 -12.39 -1.75
C GLU A 267 -33.37 -11.93 -2.95
N LYS A 268 -33.35 -10.62 -3.23
CA LYS A 268 -32.63 -10.05 -4.39
C LYS A 268 -31.21 -9.61 -4.07
N ILE A 269 -30.69 -9.89 -2.86
CA ILE A 269 -29.32 -9.57 -2.48
C ILE A 269 -28.44 -10.79 -2.64
N SER A 270 -27.24 -10.60 -3.18
CA SER A 270 -26.21 -11.61 -3.29
C SER A 270 -24.90 -11.17 -2.62
N LEU A 271 -24.02 -12.13 -2.38
CA LEU A 271 -22.74 -11.94 -1.71
C LEU A 271 -21.58 -12.50 -2.56
N LEU A 272 -20.51 -11.73 -2.73
CA LEU A 272 -19.20 -12.26 -3.05
C LEU A 272 -18.39 -12.33 -1.77
N TRP A 273 -17.93 -13.51 -1.43
CA TRP A 273 -17.11 -13.77 -0.25
C TRP A 273 -15.69 -14.13 -0.68
N ILE A 274 -14.73 -13.27 -0.38
CA ILE A 274 -13.34 -13.43 -0.80
C ILE A 274 -12.46 -13.52 0.45
N PRO A 275 -12.08 -14.73 0.91
CA PRO A 275 -11.15 -14.90 2.02
C PRO A 275 -9.81 -14.23 1.72
N HIS A 276 -9.14 -13.69 2.76
CA HIS A 276 -7.79 -13.13 2.60
C HIS A 276 -6.79 -14.18 2.10
N GLU A 277 -6.84 -15.37 2.68
CA GLU A 277 -6.10 -16.53 2.22
C GLU A 277 -7.08 -17.56 1.64
N PRO A 278 -7.27 -17.62 0.31
CA PRO A 278 -8.22 -18.52 -0.32
C PRO A 278 -7.66 -19.95 -0.43
N THR A 279 -7.27 -20.54 0.72
CA THR A 279 -6.91 -21.96 0.82
C THR A 279 -8.16 -22.82 0.65
N ASP A 280 -8.01 -24.06 0.19
CA ASP A 280 -9.15 -24.99 0.07
C ASP A 280 -9.86 -25.16 1.42
N GLN A 281 -9.14 -25.17 2.53
CA GLN A 281 -9.70 -25.26 3.86
C GLN A 281 -10.61 -24.05 4.18
N ASN A 282 -10.14 -22.82 3.97
CA ASN A 282 -10.91 -21.60 4.25
C ASN A 282 -12.13 -21.48 3.33
N ILE A 283 -11.97 -21.85 2.05
CA ILE A 283 -13.07 -21.86 1.08
C ILE A 283 -14.15 -22.86 1.49
N GLN A 284 -13.77 -24.09 1.83
CA GLN A 284 -14.74 -25.13 2.23
C GLN A 284 -15.42 -24.79 3.57
N ALA A 285 -14.72 -24.17 4.50
CA ALA A 285 -15.30 -23.70 5.76
C ALA A 285 -16.40 -22.65 5.50
N ALA A 286 -16.11 -21.65 4.68
CA ALA A 286 -17.07 -20.61 4.32
C ALA A 286 -18.29 -21.21 3.57
N ILE A 287 -18.07 -22.10 2.59
CA ILE A 287 -19.16 -22.76 1.86
C ILE A 287 -20.08 -23.50 2.83
N LYS A 288 -19.51 -24.36 3.70
CA LYS A 288 -20.30 -25.14 4.68
C LYS A 288 -21.11 -24.24 5.62
N GLU A 289 -20.55 -23.12 6.07
CA GLU A 289 -21.26 -22.21 6.97
C GLU A 289 -22.47 -21.58 6.28
N PHE A 290 -22.34 -21.12 5.04
CA PHE A 290 -23.45 -20.55 4.29
C PHE A 290 -24.51 -21.61 3.92
N GLU A 291 -24.09 -22.80 3.48
CA GLU A 291 -25.01 -23.92 3.16
C GLU A 291 -25.78 -24.40 4.38
N LYS A 292 -25.14 -24.49 5.56
CA LYS A 292 -25.79 -24.81 6.84
C LYS A 292 -26.94 -23.86 7.17
N GLN A 293 -26.85 -22.63 6.69
CA GLN A 293 -27.89 -21.61 6.87
C GLN A 293 -28.97 -21.65 5.78
N GLY A 294 -28.91 -22.62 4.85
CA GLY A 294 -29.90 -22.80 3.79
C GLY A 294 -29.69 -21.88 2.58
N LEU A 295 -28.54 -21.23 2.45
CA LEU A 295 -28.22 -20.39 1.31
C LEU A 295 -27.65 -21.21 0.15
N THR A 296 -27.96 -20.78 -1.08
CA THR A 296 -27.35 -21.39 -2.28
C THR A 296 -25.93 -20.84 -2.47
N VAL A 297 -24.95 -21.74 -2.52
CA VAL A 297 -23.53 -21.36 -2.58
C VAL A 297 -22.88 -21.90 -3.85
N LYS A 298 -22.02 -21.09 -4.46
CA LYS A 298 -21.19 -21.46 -5.61
C LYS A 298 -19.73 -21.13 -5.31
N ARG A 299 -18.81 -22.04 -5.63
CA ARG A 299 -17.37 -21.77 -5.63
C ARG A 299 -16.96 -21.19 -6.98
N HIS A 300 -16.16 -20.11 -6.97
CA HIS A 300 -15.58 -19.50 -8.16
C HIS A 300 -14.05 -19.63 -8.15
N ASN A 301 -13.48 -20.27 -9.18
CA ASN A 301 -12.04 -20.56 -9.26
C ASN A 301 -11.38 -20.03 -10.56
N SER A 302 -12.07 -19.21 -11.35
CA SER A 302 -11.56 -18.71 -12.62
C SER A 302 -11.13 -17.26 -12.52
N LYS A 303 -10.01 -16.90 -13.14
CA LYS A 303 -9.58 -15.50 -13.28
C LYS A 303 -10.19 -14.78 -14.48
N ILE A 304 -10.68 -15.54 -15.45
CA ILE A 304 -11.09 -15.03 -16.77
C ILE A 304 -12.61 -14.95 -16.87
N ASN A 305 -13.30 -15.97 -16.41
CA ASN A 305 -14.74 -16.09 -16.56
C ASN A 305 -15.42 -15.86 -15.21
N LEU A 306 -15.91 -14.66 -14.98
CA LEU A 306 -16.56 -14.22 -13.72
C LEU A 306 -18.05 -14.56 -13.73
N ASP A 307 -18.41 -15.85 -13.99
CA ASP A 307 -19.80 -16.27 -13.85
C ASP A 307 -20.17 -16.44 -12.39
N ILE A 308 -20.77 -15.38 -11.84
CA ILE A 308 -21.20 -15.26 -10.44
C ILE A 308 -22.72 -15.27 -10.31
N ARG A 309 -23.45 -15.65 -11.36
CA ARG A 309 -24.92 -15.73 -11.36
C ARG A 309 -25.40 -17.08 -10.82
N GLY A 310 -26.65 -17.09 -10.38
CA GLY A 310 -27.36 -18.34 -10.01
C GLY A 310 -27.06 -18.86 -8.61
N ALA A 311 -26.44 -18.05 -7.72
CA ALA A 311 -26.28 -18.36 -6.30
C ALA A 311 -26.42 -17.09 -5.46
N GLN A 312 -26.93 -17.24 -4.22
CA GLN A 312 -27.00 -16.14 -3.26
C GLN A 312 -25.59 -15.78 -2.74
N VAL A 313 -24.72 -16.75 -2.60
CA VAL A 313 -23.34 -16.58 -2.17
C VAL A 313 -22.37 -17.18 -3.18
N VAL A 314 -21.36 -16.43 -3.58
CA VAL A 314 -20.25 -16.92 -4.37
C VAL A 314 -18.97 -16.80 -3.55
N VAL A 315 -18.35 -17.92 -3.20
CA VAL A 315 -17.06 -17.97 -2.51
C VAL A 315 -15.94 -18.00 -3.54
N VAL A 316 -15.07 -17.01 -3.51
CA VAL A 316 -14.01 -16.80 -4.51
C VAL A 316 -12.69 -17.41 -4.05
N GLY A 317 -12.21 -18.41 -4.80
CA GLY A 317 -11.01 -19.18 -4.50
C GLY A 317 -9.74 -18.73 -5.26
N VAL A 318 -9.76 -17.57 -5.92
CA VAL A 318 -8.63 -17.07 -6.70
C VAL A 318 -8.22 -15.67 -6.28
N VAL A 319 -6.92 -15.40 -6.32
CA VAL A 319 -6.35 -14.08 -6.00
C VAL A 319 -6.19 -13.21 -7.24
N GLY A 320 -6.20 -11.88 -7.03
CA GLY A 320 -5.88 -10.89 -8.06
C GLY A 320 -7.06 -10.45 -8.93
N ILE A 321 -8.31 -10.78 -8.55
CA ILE A 321 -9.53 -10.37 -9.28
C ILE A 321 -10.46 -9.47 -8.46
N LEU A 322 -10.13 -9.19 -7.20
CA LEU A 322 -11.00 -8.43 -6.28
C LEU A 322 -11.33 -7.04 -6.83
N SER A 323 -10.36 -6.35 -7.40
CA SER A 323 -10.57 -5.04 -8.04
C SER A 323 -11.65 -5.09 -9.14
N LYS A 324 -11.70 -6.17 -9.94
CA LYS A 324 -12.76 -6.39 -10.95
C LYS A 324 -14.11 -6.69 -10.31
N LEU A 325 -14.10 -7.52 -9.25
CA LEU A 325 -15.33 -7.92 -8.56
C LEU A 325 -16.04 -6.74 -7.89
N ASN A 326 -15.31 -5.74 -7.41
CA ASN A 326 -15.89 -4.52 -6.87
C ASN A 326 -16.85 -3.83 -7.86
N TRP A 327 -16.56 -3.87 -9.15
CA TRP A 327 -17.43 -3.27 -10.18
C TRP A 327 -18.75 -3.99 -10.42
N GLN A 328 -18.91 -5.18 -9.84
CA GLN A 328 -20.13 -5.99 -9.95
C GLN A 328 -21.02 -5.92 -8.70
N GLY A 329 -20.61 -5.13 -7.70
CA GLY A 329 -21.34 -4.92 -6.46
C GLY A 329 -21.91 -3.52 -6.31
N GLN A 330 -22.63 -3.33 -5.21
CA GLN A 330 -23.13 -2.04 -4.75
C GLN A 330 -22.55 -1.61 -3.40
N ILE A 331 -22.16 -2.55 -2.54
CA ILE A 331 -21.58 -2.28 -1.21
C ILE A 331 -20.34 -3.14 -1.05
N ALA A 332 -19.29 -2.59 -0.44
CA ALA A 332 -18.09 -3.33 -0.14
C ALA A 332 -17.85 -3.44 1.37
N TYR A 333 -17.35 -4.61 1.78
CA TYR A 333 -16.66 -4.80 3.05
C TYR A 333 -15.19 -5.12 2.77
N VAL A 334 -14.28 -4.43 3.45
CA VAL A 334 -12.84 -4.65 3.34
C VAL A 334 -12.29 -5.19 4.64
N GLY A 335 -11.77 -6.41 4.60
CA GLY A 335 -11.26 -7.11 5.76
C GLY A 335 -9.92 -6.59 6.27
N GLY A 336 -9.47 -7.16 7.39
CA GLY A 336 -8.26 -6.83 8.12
C GLY A 336 -8.46 -5.85 9.25
N GLY A 337 -9.59 -5.13 9.26
CA GLY A 337 -9.88 -4.11 10.28
C GLY A 337 -10.12 -4.65 11.69
N PHE A 338 -10.36 -5.94 11.86
CA PHE A 338 -10.41 -6.59 13.18
C PHE A 338 -9.10 -7.31 13.55
N SER A 339 -8.16 -7.45 12.61
CA SER A 339 -6.88 -8.14 12.81
C SER A 339 -5.68 -7.19 12.79
N SER A 340 -4.96 -7.14 11.68
CA SER A 340 -3.67 -6.42 11.52
C SER A 340 -3.80 -5.01 10.96
N GLY A 341 -4.98 -4.60 10.55
CA GLY A 341 -5.28 -3.33 9.89
C GLY A 341 -5.99 -3.53 8.56
N VAL A 342 -6.81 -2.55 8.19
CA VAL A 342 -7.63 -2.59 6.99
C VAL A 342 -6.79 -2.72 5.72
N HIS A 343 -7.28 -3.51 4.77
CA HIS A 343 -6.70 -3.66 3.43
C HIS A 343 -7.03 -2.46 2.52
N ASN A 344 -6.93 -2.63 1.20
CA ASN A 344 -7.11 -1.57 0.22
C ASN A 344 -8.58 -1.13 0.10
N VAL A 345 -8.91 0.02 0.67
CA VAL A 345 -10.26 0.62 0.60
C VAL A 345 -10.49 1.46 -0.67
N MET A 346 -9.44 1.79 -1.41
CA MET A 346 -9.55 2.65 -2.59
C MET A 346 -10.13 1.91 -3.80
N GLU A 347 -9.85 0.61 -3.95
CA GLU A 347 -10.40 -0.17 -5.08
C GLU A 347 -11.94 -0.25 -5.06
N PRO A 348 -12.61 -0.54 -3.93
CA PRO A 348 -14.07 -0.43 -3.90
C PRO A 348 -14.55 1.01 -3.99
N ALA A 349 -13.84 2.00 -3.43
CA ALA A 349 -14.23 3.40 -3.52
C ALA A 349 -14.26 3.92 -4.96
N ILE A 350 -13.21 3.64 -5.77
CA ILE A 350 -13.21 4.01 -7.20
C ILE A 350 -14.27 3.24 -8.00
N ALA A 351 -14.66 2.05 -7.55
CA ALA A 351 -15.78 1.30 -8.11
C ALA A 351 -17.15 1.84 -7.70
N ARG A 352 -17.20 2.97 -7.01
CA ARG A 352 -18.42 3.67 -6.54
C ARG A 352 -19.16 2.92 -5.44
N LEU A 353 -18.46 2.19 -4.59
CA LEU A 353 -19.09 1.46 -3.50
C LEU A 353 -18.89 2.21 -2.18
N PRO A 354 -19.96 2.37 -1.35
CA PRO A 354 -19.78 2.60 0.08
C PRO A 354 -18.94 1.48 0.69
N VAL A 355 -17.96 1.83 1.55
CA VAL A 355 -16.95 0.88 2.03
C VAL A 355 -17.06 0.70 3.54
N LEU A 356 -17.40 -0.52 3.99
CA LEU A 356 -17.38 -0.92 5.39
C LEU A 356 -16.04 -1.59 5.74
N PHE A 357 -15.56 -1.37 6.95
CA PHE A 357 -14.34 -2.02 7.49
C PHE A 357 -14.33 -1.97 9.02
N GLY A 358 -13.50 -2.82 9.64
CA GLY A 358 -13.36 -2.86 11.09
C GLY A 358 -12.59 -1.67 11.67
N PRO A 359 -12.50 -1.56 13.02
CA PRO A 359 -12.00 -0.35 13.72
C PRO A 359 -10.49 -0.11 13.59
N LYS A 360 -9.69 -1.14 13.26
CA LYS A 360 -8.25 -0.97 13.08
C LYS A 360 -7.92 -0.48 11.67
N HIS A 361 -8.08 0.81 11.44
CA HIS A 361 -7.83 1.44 10.14
C HIS A 361 -6.77 2.56 10.18
N ASP A 362 -6.07 2.76 11.31
CA ASP A 362 -4.99 3.76 11.46
C ASP A 362 -3.80 3.54 10.52
N ASN A 363 -3.72 2.36 9.90
CA ASN A 363 -2.71 2.03 8.90
C ASN A 363 -3.03 2.59 7.51
N SER A 364 -4.24 3.12 7.29
CA SER A 364 -4.72 3.66 6.02
C SER A 364 -5.23 5.08 6.19
N HIS A 365 -4.52 6.04 5.61
CA HIS A 365 -4.96 7.43 5.54
C HIS A 365 -6.28 7.54 4.76
N GLU A 366 -6.40 6.76 3.70
CA GLU A 366 -7.54 6.73 2.80
C GLU A 366 -8.84 6.28 3.50
N ALA A 367 -8.73 5.35 4.46
CA ALA A 367 -9.88 4.93 5.26
C ALA A 367 -10.42 6.09 6.13
N GLY A 368 -9.51 6.89 6.71
CA GLY A 368 -9.89 8.10 7.45
C GLY A 368 -10.57 9.15 6.55
N GLU A 369 -10.05 9.39 5.36
CA GLU A 369 -10.66 10.31 4.38
C GLU A 369 -12.04 9.83 3.94
N LEU A 370 -12.22 8.53 3.70
CA LEU A 370 -13.53 7.95 3.37
C LEU A 370 -14.55 8.15 4.49
N ILE A 371 -14.15 7.96 5.76
CA ILE A 371 -15.04 8.21 6.91
C ILE A 371 -15.44 9.68 6.96
N GLN A 372 -14.47 10.58 6.86
CA GLN A 372 -14.75 12.04 6.91
C GLN A 372 -15.66 12.51 5.79
N ALA A 373 -15.54 11.92 4.61
CA ALA A 373 -16.37 12.22 3.46
C ALA A 373 -17.79 11.58 3.54
N GLY A 374 -18.00 10.58 4.40
CA GLY A 374 -19.26 9.83 4.49
C GLY A 374 -19.38 8.66 3.50
N GLY A 375 -18.28 8.28 2.84
CA GLY A 375 -18.21 7.12 1.93
C GLY A 375 -17.63 5.85 2.56
N GLY A 376 -17.02 5.98 3.75
CA GLY A 376 -16.45 4.90 4.56
C GLY A 376 -17.13 4.73 5.89
N PHE A 377 -17.28 3.50 6.37
CA PHE A 377 -17.99 3.14 7.60
C PHE A 377 -17.14 2.21 8.44
N SER A 378 -16.64 2.72 9.58
CA SER A 378 -15.99 1.88 10.59
C SER A 378 -17.07 1.18 11.42
N VAL A 379 -17.03 -0.14 11.48
CA VAL A 379 -17.96 -0.98 12.24
C VAL A 379 -17.21 -1.72 13.34
N GLU A 380 -17.73 -1.71 14.56
CA GLU A 380 -17.08 -2.32 15.73
C GLU A 380 -17.76 -3.63 16.17
N SER A 381 -19.03 -3.82 15.76
CA SER A 381 -19.85 -4.95 16.17
C SER A 381 -20.76 -5.46 15.05
N SER A 382 -21.31 -6.66 15.25
CA SER A 382 -22.34 -7.24 14.36
C SER A 382 -23.61 -6.36 14.27
N ILE A 383 -23.91 -5.61 15.30
CA ILE A 383 -25.05 -4.65 15.31
C ILE A 383 -24.73 -3.49 14.35
N ASP A 384 -23.53 -2.93 14.40
CA ASP A 384 -23.14 -1.84 13.51
C ASP A 384 -23.15 -2.29 12.05
N VAL A 385 -22.66 -3.51 11.77
CA VAL A 385 -22.72 -4.10 10.42
C VAL A 385 -24.17 -4.19 9.94
N THR A 386 -25.06 -4.74 10.77
CA THR A 386 -26.48 -4.87 10.42
C THR A 386 -27.13 -3.52 10.17
N THR A 387 -26.90 -2.56 11.04
CA THR A 387 -27.47 -1.21 10.97
C THR A 387 -27.01 -0.49 9.72
N THR A 388 -25.68 -0.47 9.48
CA THR A 388 -25.08 0.23 8.33
C THR A 388 -25.51 -0.40 7.00
N LEU A 389 -25.44 -1.73 6.88
CA LEU A 389 -25.89 -2.42 5.67
C LEU A 389 -27.39 -2.23 5.43
N SER A 390 -28.22 -2.28 6.48
CA SER A 390 -29.66 -2.06 6.36
C SER A 390 -29.99 -0.63 5.90
N ALA A 391 -29.29 0.38 6.43
CA ALA A 391 -29.45 1.76 6.00
C ALA A 391 -29.11 1.93 4.51
N LEU A 392 -27.93 1.42 4.08
CA LEU A 392 -27.48 1.48 2.69
C LEU A 392 -28.40 0.71 1.72
N LEU A 393 -29.07 -0.34 2.16
CA LEU A 393 -29.95 -1.17 1.32
C LEU A 393 -31.37 -0.61 1.20
N ASN A 394 -31.87 0.11 2.22
CA ASN A 394 -33.25 0.58 2.28
C ASN A 394 -33.42 2.06 1.93
N ASP A 395 -32.38 2.88 2.07
CA ASP A 395 -32.38 4.30 1.74
C ASP A 395 -31.49 4.56 0.52
N GLN A 396 -32.14 4.80 -0.63
CA GLN A 396 -31.43 5.01 -1.90
C GLN A 396 -30.63 6.32 -1.91
N ASP A 397 -31.14 7.39 -1.29
CA ASP A 397 -30.46 8.68 -1.28
C ASP A 397 -29.24 8.60 -0.35
N TYR A 398 -29.38 7.96 0.80
CA TYR A 398 -28.23 7.69 1.68
C TYR A 398 -27.17 6.85 0.98
N TYR A 399 -27.56 5.79 0.27
CA TYR A 399 -26.66 4.97 -0.51
C TYR A 399 -25.93 5.76 -1.60
N LEU A 400 -26.66 6.57 -2.38
CA LEU A 400 -26.05 7.37 -3.46
C LEU A 400 -25.08 8.41 -2.91
N ASN A 401 -25.44 9.10 -1.82
CA ASN A 401 -24.55 10.05 -1.16
C ASN A 401 -23.25 9.38 -0.70
N ALA A 402 -23.33 8.22 -0.06
CA ALA A 402 -22.16 7.46 0.36
C ALA A 402 -21.33 6.96 -0.83
N SER A 403 -21.97 6.50 -1.90
CA SER A 403 -21.31 6.06 -3.15
C SER A 403 -20.55 7.20 -3.82
N TYR A 404 -21.15 8.38 -3.95
CA TYR A 404 -20.50 9.56 -4.50
C TYR A 404 -19.34 10.02 -3.60
N ALA A 405 -19.57 10.12 -2.29
CA ALA A 405 -18.55 10.52 -1.33
C ALA A 405 -17.31 9.60 -1.39
N ALA A 406 -17.49 8.28 -1.49
CA ALA A 406 -16.40 7.34 -1.62
C ALA A 406 -15.58 7.58 -2.90
N THR A 407 -16.24 7.82 -4.02
CA THR A 407 -15.61 8.05 -5.31
C THR A 407 -14.90 9.41 -5.36
N ASP A 408 -15.51 10.45 -4.80
CA ASP A 408 -14.97 11.80 -4.78
C ASP A 408 -13.67 11.89 -4.00
N VAL A 409 -13.50 11.14 -2.91
CA VAL A 409 -12.22 11.02 -2.20
C VAL A 409 -11.10 10.60 -3.16
N ILE A 410 -11.35 9.64 -4.04
CA ILE A 410 -10.34 9.23 -5.02
C ILE A 410 -10.09 10.35 -6.03
N HIS A 411 -11.13 10.92 -6.62
CA HIS A 411 -11.01 11.93 -7.68
C HIS A 411 -10.32 13.21 -7.21
N GLN A 412 -10.60 13.68 -5.99
CA GLN A 412 -9.98 14.89 -5.42
C GLN A 412 -8.47 14.72 -5.17
N ASN A 413 -8.00 13.50 -4.99
CA ASN A 413 -6.59 13.20 -4.71
C ASN A 413 -5.76 12.83 -5.95
N LEU A 414 -6.35 12.84 -7.15
CA LEU A 414 -5.64 12.53 -8.39
C LEU A 414 -4.57 13.57 -8.75
N GLY A 415 -3.65 13.18 -9.63
CA GLY A 415 -2.54 14.00 -10.10
C GLY A 415 -1.35 14.06 -9.15
N SER A 416 -1.36 13.28 -8.06
CA SER A 416 -0.27 13.20 -7.10
C SER A 416 1.01 12.69 -7.73
N SER A 417 0.95 11.68 -8.60
CA SER A 417 2.10 11.15 -9.34
C SER A 417 2.79 12.22 -10.19
N THR A 418 2.01 13.00 -10.94
CA THR A 418 2.55 14.10 -11.76
C THR A 418 3.23 15.17 -10.90
N ARG A 419 2.63 15.54 -9.75
CA ARG A 419 3.25 16.48 -8.80
C ARG A 419 4.56 15.94 -8.25
N VAL A 420 4.60 14.64 -7.89
CA VAL A 420 5.81 13.97 -7.39
C VAL A 420 6.89 13.89 -8.46
N VAL A 421 6.57 13.50 -9.70
CA VAL A 421 7.54 13.46 -10.82
C VAL A 421 8.13 14.85 -11.07
N ARG A 422 7.31 15.91 -11.11
CA ARG A 422 7.79 17.28 -11.23
C ARG A 422 8.74 17.67 -10.08
N GLY A 423 8.43 17.29 -8.84
CA GLY A 423 9.30 17.49 -7.70
C GLY A 423 10.62 16.73 -7.85
N ILE A 424 10.58 15.45 -8.21
CA ILE A 424 11.80 14.65 -8.43
C ILE A 424 12.72 15.28 -9.50
N ILE A 425 12.15 15.85 -10.56
CA ILE A 425 12.96 16.42 -11.66
C ILE A 425 13.51 17.81 -11.28
N ARG A 426 12.72 18.65 -10.63
CA ARG A 426 13.07 20.07 -10.38
C ARG A 426 13.86 20.30 -9.10
N ASP A 427 13.56 19.57 -8.04
CA ASP A 427 14.15 19.73 -6.71
C ASP A 427 15.35 18.80 -6.52
#